data_4039c318c08d176878194300f3a2ce8c
#
_entry.id   4039c318c08d176878194300f3a2ce8c
#
_cell.length_a   1.000
_cell.length_b   1.000
_cell.length_c   1.000
_cell.angle_alpha   90.00
_cell.angle_beta   90.00
_cell.angle_gamma   90.00
#
_symmetry.space_group_name_H-M   'P 1'
#
loop_
_entity.id
_entity.type
_entity.pdbx_description
1 polymer ?
#
loop_
_entity_poly.entity_id
_entity_poly.type
_entity_poly.pdbx_seq_one_letter_code
_entity_poly.pdbx_strand_id
1 'polypeptide(L)'
;MAFSFRALRLGLIILFILLGTALSAGWAMHQAKRQAMEDDAQRASQQLGLYANALHTLIERYRALPAVLALDPELIEALRGPVSEPVQDALNRKLERINGAANSSTLELLDHTGLAIAASNWRLPSSYVGSNYGFRPYFKQTRSLGSGRFYAVGVTSGVPGYFLASAVTDEQGRFLGAMVVKLEFPELEREWRQGSDILLVSDARGITFIANQDGWRYRELQPLSGADRAELAETRQYDKQPLVPLQHQVLTQFADNSHLSRVHGPQGVAEYLWESLPLHGEDWTLHLLRKPQVAADGRNAALGAAAVWLSLVFAALFVSQRLRLARLRQRSREALKRQVEERTRELRTAQEGLVQSAKLAALGQMSAAMAHEINQPLTTQRMQLETLRLLLDHGRYGEARQALEPLEQMLTRMAALTSHLKTFARNSPVGLRERLDLASVVDQALHLLDTRIRTEGVEVALYLARPAWVRGDAIRLEQVLINLLRNALDAMADKRYKRLEVRIELDNDQWRLSVLDSGGGIDDEHLAKVFDPFFTTKPVGEGLGLGLAISYGIVHEAGGQLQAENLPGGARLSLTLPRDLEPVC
;
A
#
# COMPACT_ATOMS: atom_id res chain seq x y z
N MET A 1 31.48 -23.19 -11.11
CA MET A 1 31.55 -21.77 -10.68
C MET A 1 30.19 -21.12 -10.36
N ALA A 2 29.10 -21.37 -11.10
CA ALA A 2 27.79 -20.73 -10.82
C ALA A 2 27.12 -21.10 -9.48
N PHE A 3 27.42 -22.26 -8.91
CA PHE A 3 26.85 -22.73 -7.64
C PHE A 3 27.42 -21.97 -6.44
N SER A 4 28.69 -21.57 -6.48
CA SER A 4 29.36 -20.83 -5.39
C SER A 4 28.86 -19.37 -5.28
N PHE A 5 28.54 -18.73 -6.42
CA PHE A 5 28.01 -17.36 -6.45
C PHE A 5 26.59 -17.24 -5.88
N ARG A 6 25.74 -18.26 -6.08
CA ARG A 6 24.40 -18.28 -5.50
C ARG A 6 24.42 -18.48 -3.99
N ALA A 7 25.27 -19.38 -3.50
CA ALA A 7 25.45 -19.60 -2.07
C ALA A 7 26.02 -18.36 -1.36
N LEU A 8 26.98 -17.66 -1.98
CA LEU A 8 27.54 -16.42 -1.44
C LEU A 8 26.48 -15.30 -1.35
N ARG A 9 25.66 -15.14 -2.40
CA ARG A 9 24.56 -14.14 -2.38
C ARG A 9 23.52 -14.45 -1.32
N LEU A 10 23.14 -15.72 -1.15
CA LEU A 10 22.19 -16.14 -0.11
C LEU A 10 22.77 -15.87 1.26
N GLY A 11 24.05 -16.18 1.51
CA GLY A 11 24.75 -15.88 2.73
C GLY A 11 24.77 -14.39 3.07
N LEU A 12 25.04 -13.53 2.09
CA LEU A 12 25.02 -12.08 2.24
C LEU A 12 23.62 -11.54 2.58
N ILE A 13 22.56 -12.08 1.96
CA ILE A 13 21.17 -11.69 2.28
C ILE A 13 20.82 -12.10 3.72
N ILE A 14 21.16 -13.33 4.13
CA ILE A 14 20.91 -13.81 5.49
C ILE A 14 21.68 -12.94 6.51
N LEU A 15 22.96 -12.66 6.23
CA LEU A 15 23.77 -11.79 7.08
C LEU A 15 23.17 -10.39 7.21
N PHE A 16 22.70 -9.80 6.10
CA PHE A 16 22.04 -8.49 6.10
C PHE A 16 20.75 -8.50 6.93
N ILE A 17 19.93 -9.55 6.84
CA ILE A 17 18.71 -9.71 7.63
C ILE A 17 19.04 -9.82 9.10
N LEU A 18 20.00 -10.69 9.49
CA LEU A 18 20.41 -10.88 10.88
C LEU A 18 21.01 -9.60 11.48
N LEU A 19 21.90 -8.94 10.76
CA LEU A 19 22.51 -7.68 11.20
C LEU A 19 21.47 -6.56 11.35
N GLY A 20 20.59 -6.41 10.40
CA GLY A 20 19.49 -5.42 10.46
C GLY A 20 18.53 -5.70 11.62
N THR A 21 18.21 -6.98 11.88
CA THR A 21 17.38 -7.36 13.03
C THR A 21 18.09 -7.03 14.36
N ALA A 22 19.38 -7.36 14.48
CA ALA A 22 20.16 -7.07 15.69
C ALA A 22 20.29 -5.55 15.92
N LEU A 23 20.58 -4.78 14.88
CA LEU A 23 20.71 -3.32 14.97
C LEU A 23 19.37 -2.63 15.30
N SER A 24 18.28 -3.01 14.65
CA SER A 24 16.96 -2.43 14.91
C SER A 24 16.46 -2.76 16.32
N ALA A 25 16.61 -4.02 16.75
CA ALA A 25 16.25 -4.45 18.09
C ALA A 25 17.12 -3.77 19.17
N GLY A 26 18.43 -3.69 18.96
CA GLY A 26 19.37 -3.02 19.87
C GLY A 26 19.07 -1.52 19.99
N TRP A 27 18.84 -0.84 18.91
CA TRP A 27 18.46 0.58 18.89
C TRP A 27 17.13 0.82 19.61
N ALA A 28 16.09 0.03 19.29
CA ALA A 28 14.78 0.17 19.91
C ALA A 28 14.83 -0.13 21.42
N MET A 29 15.60 -1.14 21.83
CA MET A 29 15.84 -1.46 23.23
C MET A 29 16.52 -0.30 23.98
N HIS A 30 17.54 0.30 23.36
CA HIS A 30 18.26 1.44 23.95
C HIS A 30 17.34 2.65 24.11
N GLN A 31 16.57 2.99 23.08
CA GLN A 31 15.63 4.12 23.13
C GLN A 31 14.51 3.89 24.15
N ALA A 32 13.90 2.70 24.16
CA ALA A 32 12.83 2.39 25.10
C ALA A 32 13.33 2.42 26.56
N LYS A 33 14.55 1.89 26.82
CA LYS A 33 15.16 1.98 28.15
C LYS A 33 15.41 3.43 28.58
N ARG A 34 15.94 4.25 27.66
CA ARG A 34 16.21 5.67 27.94
C ARG A 34 14.90 6.42 28.25
N GLN A 35 13.91 6.25 27.43
CA GLN A 35 12.61 6.89 27.59
C GLN A 35 11.92 6.44 28.89
N ALA A 36 11.92 5.13 29.18
CA ALA A 36 11.36 4.60 30.42
C ALA A 36 12.08 5.16 31.66
N MET A 37 13.41 5.36 31.58
CA MET A 37 14.17 6.00 32.68
C MET A 37 13.83 7.49 32.84
N GLU A 38 13.68 8.24 31.74
CA GLU A 38 13.29 9.65 31.77
C GLU A 38 11.87 9.80 32.35
N ASP A 39 10.93 8.93 31.96
CA ASP A 39 9.56 8.90 32.48
C ASP A 39 9.53 8.52 33.97
N ASP A 40 10.38 7.56 34.39
CA ASP A 40 10.47 7.18 35.81
C ASP A 40 11.13 8.26 36.65
N ALA A 41 12.13 8.97 36.13
CA ALA A 41 12.73 10.15 36.76
C ALA A 41 11.68 11.26 36.97
N GLN A 42 10.86 11.56 35.98
CA GLN A 42 9.80 12.56 36.11
C GLN A 42 8.76 12.17 37.17
N ARG A 43 8.34 10.90 37.21
CA ARG A 43 7.43 10.38 38.24
C ARG A 43 8.06 10.44 39.62
N ALA A 44 9.35 10.06 39.75
CA ALA A 44 10.10 10.11 41.00
C ALA A 44 10.22 11.55 41.51
N SER A 45 10.51 12.51 40.63
CA SER A 45 10.60 13.94 40.95
C SER A 45 9.26 14.50 41.46
N GLN A 46 8.14 14.17 40.80
CA GLN A 46 6.80 14.57 41.24
C GLN A 46 6.49 13.98 42.62
N GLN A 47 6.77 12.71 42.83
CA GLN A 47 6.55 12.04 44.12
C GLN A 47 7.44 12.63 45.21
N LEU A 48 8.72 12.94 44.90
CA LEU A 48 9.63 13.60 45.83
C LEU A 48 9.09 14.98 46.27
N GLY A 49 8.50 15.74 45.33
CA GLY A 49 7.80 17.00 45.61
C GLY A 49 6.66 16.85 46.63
N LEU A 50 5.87 15.78 46.54
CA LEU A 50 4.82 15.49 47.53
C LEU A 50 5.39 15.21 48.93
N TYR A 51 6.46 14.43 49.03
CA TYR A 51 7.14 14.16 50.31
C TYR A 51 7.78 15.42 50.88
N ALA A 52 8.40 16.26 50.05
CA ALA A 52 8.96 17.55 50.48
C ALA A 52 7.88 18.48 51.04
N ASN A 53 6.73 18.58 50.37
CA ASN A 53 5.59 19.39 50.84
C ASN A 53 5.00 18.87 52.18
N ALA A 54 4.91 17.54 52.35
CA ALA A 54 4.45 16.92 53.58
C ALA A 54 5.38 17.24 54.75
N LEU A 55 6.70 17.08 54.55
CA LEU A 55 7.72 17.40 55.57
C LEU A 55 7.71 18.91 55.91
N HIS A 56 7.67 19.75 54.86
CA HIS A 56 7.56 21.21 55.05
C HIS A 56 6.32 21.61 55.85
N THR A 57 5.14 21.09 55.50
CA THR A 57 3.90 21.36 56.22
C THR A 57 3.96 20.90 57.68
N LEU A 58 4.58 19.76 57.92
CA LEU A 58 4.79 19.26 59.28
C LEU A 58 5.66 20.22 60.11
N ILE A 59 6.77 20.70 59.55
CA ILE A 59 7.66 21.67 60.23
C ILE A 59 6.92 23.00 60.48
N GLU A 60 6.25 23.53 59.45
CA GLU A 60 5.54 24.80 59.55
C GLU A 60 4.42 24.80 60.61
N ARG A 61 3.73 23.68 60.81
CA ARG A 61 2.73 23.52 61.88
C ARG A 61 3.26 23.92 63.25
N TYR A 62 4.53 23.61 63.53
CA TYR A 62 5.15 23.85 64.84
C TYR A 62 6.06 25.07 64.87
N ARG A 63 6.38 25.70 63.75
CA ARG A 63 7.35 26.80 63.63
C ARG A 63 7.00 27.99 64.55
N ALA A 64 5.71 28.33 64.65
CA ALA A 64 5.26 29.44 65.48
C ALA A 64 5.10 29.09 66.97
N LEU A 65 5.04 27.81 67.31
CA LEU A 65 4.73 27.38 68.70
C LEU A 65 5.73 27.89 69.75
N PRO A 66 7.08 27.84 69.53
CA PRO A 66 8.04 28.40 70.51
C PRO A 66 7.84 29.90 70.72
N ALA A 67 7.52 30.66 69.62
CA ALA A 67 7.33 32.09 69.71
C ALA A 67 6.03 32.46 70.51
N VAL A 68 4.95 31.71 70.24
CA VAL A 68 3.67 31.91 70.99
C VAL A 68 3.86 31.59 72.49
N LEU A 69 4.55 30.47 72.81
CA LEU A 69 4.82 30.08 74.20
C LEU A 69 5.80 31.02 74.87
N ALA A 70 6.73 31.64 74.19
CA ALA A 70 7.68 32.61 74.72
C ALA A 70 7.01 33.89 75.24
N LEU A 71 5.77 34.15 74.86
CA LEU A 71 4.96 35.28 75.32
C LEU A 71 4.13 35.00 76.63
N ASP A 72 4.22 33.76 77.12
CA ASP A 72 3.43 33.34 78.28
C ASP A 72 3.99 34.02 79.56
N PRO A 73 3.16 34.77 80.29
CA PRO A 73 3.60 35.52 81.43
C PRO A 73 4.19 34.65 82.58
N GLU A 74 3.71 33.41 82.75
CA GLU A 74 4.23 32.52 83.79
C GLU A 74 5.63 32.03 83.48
N LEU A 75 5.92 31.79 82.16
CA LEU A 75 7.23 31.40 81.70
C LEU A 75 8.24 32.55 81.79
N ILE A 76 7.79 33.79 81.47
CA ILE A 76 8.60 34.99 81.58
C ILE A 76 8.95 35.27 83.07
N GLU A 77 7.97 35.18 83.93
CA GLU A 77 8.18 35.43 85.35
C GLU A 77 9.14 34.40 86.00
N ALA A 78 8.98 33.12 85.64
CA ALA A 78 9.88 32.03 86.10
C ALA A 78 11.35 32.25 85.68
N LEU A 79 11.64 32.93 84.60
CA LEU A 79 12.97 33.20 84.12
C LEU A 79 13.64 34.45 84.71
N ARG A 80 12.91 35.24 85.49
CA ARG A 80 13.43 36.47 86.17
C ARG A 80 14.29 36.17 87.39
N GLY A 81 14.18 34.99 87.97
CA GLY A 81 14.91 34.63 89.14
C GLY A 81 15.04 33.15 89.41
N PRO A 82 15.61 32.73 90.49
CA PRO A 82 15.78 31.31 90.84
C PRO A 82 14.43 30.62 90.95
N VAL A 83 14.26 29.50 90.29
CA VAL A 83 13.01 28.73 90.26
C VAL A 83 12.94 27.81 91.50
N SER A 84 11.92 27.97 92.34
CA SER A 84 11.63 27.06 93.42
C SER A 84 11.03 25.75 92.92
N GLU A 85 11.29 24.63 93.65
CA GLU A 85 10.75 23.33 93.29
C GLU A 85 9.24 23.29 93.00
N PRO A 86 8.34 23.94 93.75
CA PRO A 86 6.94 23.98 93.49
C PRO A 86 6.58 24.72 92.15
N VAL A 87 7.33 25.81 91.84
CA VAL A 87 7.18 26.54 90.56
C VAL A 87 7.67 25.69 89.39
N GLN A 88 8.82 25.03 89.55
CA GLN A 88 9.35 24.09 88.54
C GLN A 88 8.34 22.98 88.24
N ASP A 89 7.72 22.40 89.27
CA ASP A 89 6.68 21.39 89.14
C ASP A 89 5.44 21.88 88.40
N ALA A 90 5.02 23.15 88.72
CA ALA A 90 3.88 23.77 88.03
C ALA A 90 4.18 24.01 86.55
N LEU A 91 5.40 24.49 86.21
CA LEU A 91 5.86 24.67 84.81
C LEU A 91 5.93 23.38 84.08
N ASN A 92 6.49 22.35 84.71
CA ASN A 92 6.57 21.02 84.10
C ASN A 92 5.18 20.49 83.72
N ARG A 93 4.25 20.52 84.62
CA ARG A 93 2.83 20.14 84.38
C ARG A 93 2.13 21.01 83.32
N LYS A 94 2.45 22.30 83.27
CA LYS A 94 1.95 23.21 82.23
C LYS A 94 2.48 22.81 80.84
N LEU A 95 3.81 22.63 80.71
CA LEU A 95 4.44 22.21 79.46
C LEU A 95 4.00 20.79 79.03
N GLU A 96 3.81 19.86 79.96
CA GLU A 96 3.27 18.52 79.71
C GLU A 96 1.85 18.59 79.10
N ARG A 97 0.95 19.43 79.66
CA ARG A 97 -0.40 19.63 79.10
C ARG A 97 -0.39 20.28 77.73
N ILE A 98 0.41 21.32 77.54
CA ILE A 98 0.54 22.01 76.25
C ILE A 98 1.12 21.04 75.22
N ASN A 99 2.12 20.27 75.57
CA ASN A 99 2.73 19.27 74.68
C ASN A 99 1.71 18.21 74.23
N GLY A 100 0.88 17.72 75.18
CA GLY A 100 -0.18 16.77 74.85
C GLY A 100 -1.25 17.35 73.91
N ALA A 101 -1.59 18.64 74.12
CA ALA A 101 -2.57 19.33 73.26
C ALA A 101 -1.96 19.67 71.88
N ALA A 102 -0.69 20.06 71.83
CA ALA A 102 0.01 20.39 70.58
C ALA A 102 0.45 19.14 69.78
N ASN A 103 0.47 17.99 70.41
CA ASN A 103 1.01 16.76 69.85
C ASN A 103 2.46 16.93 69.31
N SER A 104 3.27 17.75 70.00
CA SER A 104 4.68 17.89 69.74
C SER A 104 5.48 16.81 70.53
N SER A 105 6.75 16.61 70.17
CA SER A 105 7.53 15.55 70.86
C SER A 105 7.95 15.97 72.24
N THR A 106 8.53 17.16 72.41
CA THR A 106 8.92 17.69 73.72
C THR A 106 9.00 19.20 73.72
N LEU A 107 8.57 19.82 74.84
CA LEU A 107 8.73 21.23 75.11
C LEU A 107 9.72 21.40 76.27
N GLU A 108 10.64 22.39 76.16
CA GLU A 108 11.62 22.70 77.19
C GLU A 108 11.80 24.22 77.36
N LEU A 109 11.94 24.67 78.58
CA LEU A 109 12.23 26.05 78.92
C LEU A 109 13.67 26.15 79.43
N LEU A 110 14.48 26.90 78.69
CA LEU A 110 15.88 27.13 79.02
C LEU A 110 16.09 28.51 79.66
N ASP A 111 16.89 28.62 80.65
CA ASP A 111 17.30 29.91 81.23
C ASP A 111 18.36 30.62 80.34
N HIS A 112 18.83 31.80 80.77
CA HIS A 112 19.81 32.61 80.02
C HIS A 112 21.18 31.95 79.85
N THR A 113 21.48 30.88 80.61
CA THR A 113 22.69 30.07 80.53
C THR A 113 22.54 28.84 79.64
N GLY A 114 21.30 28.52 79.26
CA GLY A 114 20.92 27.32 78.54
C GLY A 114 20.59 26.12 79.44
N LEU A 115 20.41 26.32 80.73
CA LEU A 115 19.97 25.29 81.63
C LEU A 115 18.46 25.08 81.49
N ALA A 116 18.02 23.83 81.27
CA ALA A 116 16.61 23.47 81.21
C ALA A 116 15.97 23.51 82.60
N ILE A 117 15.17 24.54 82.83
CA ILE A 117 14.48 24.74 84.10
C ILE A 117 13.13 24.03 84.20
N ALA A 118 12.52 23.75 83.06
CA ALA A 118 11.32 22.94 82.97
C ALA A 118 11.23 22.21 81.63
N ALA A 119 10.56 21.04 81.61
CA ALA A 119 10.34 20.28 80.38
C ALA A 119 9.07 19.43 80.45
N SER A 120 8.43 19.22 79.30
CA SER A 120 7.22 18.40 79.18
C SER A 120 7.49 16.90 79.48
N ASN A 121 8.73 16.45 79.33
CA ASN A 121 9.15 15.08 79.55
C ASN A 121 9.73 14.84 80.97
N TRP A 122 9.44 15.73 81.91
CA TRP A 122 10.04 15.75 83.24
C TRP A 122 9.91 14.44 84.05
N ARG A 123 8.87 13.64 83.76
CA ARG A 123 8.63 12.36 84.46
C ARG A 123 9.45 11.18 83.89
N LEU A 124 10.06 11.39 82.71
CA LEU A 124 10.79 10.32 82.03
C LEU A 124 12.23 10.23 82.51
N PRO A 125 12.87 9.03 82.50
CA PRO A 125 14.31 8.87 82.78
C PRO A 125 15.18 9.75 81.86
N SER A 126 14.68 10.11 80.68
CA SER A 126 15.32 11.00 79.71
C SER A 126 14.89 12.46 79.86
N SER A 127 14.51 12.88 81.07
CA SER A 127 14.11 14.27 81.34
C SER A 127 15.20 15.25 80.96
N TYR A 128 14.78 16.38 80.38
CA TYR A 128 15.72 17.46 80.03
C TYR A 128 15.99 18.41 81.19
N VAL A 129 15.14 18.39 82.21
CA VAL A 129 15.27 19.26 83.39
C VAL A 129 16.65 19.07 84.05
N GLY A 130 17.33 20.17 84.31
CA GLY A 130 18.69 20.18 84.91
C GLY A 130 19.84 19.95 83.91
N SER A 131 19.55 19.71 82.65
CA SER A 131 20.59 19.59 81.61
C SER A 131 20.89 20.97 80.98
N ASN A 132 22.13 21.24 80.63
CA ASN A 132 22.55 22.48 80.01
C ASN A 132 22.76 22.31 78.49
N TYR A 133 22.05 23.12 77.69
CA TYR A 133 22.08 23.12 76.22
C TYR A 133 22.68 24.41 75.64
N GLY A 134 23.32 25.27 76.46
CA GLY A 134 23.92 26.53 76.04
C GLY A 134 24.97 26.42 74.91
N PHE A 135 25.55 25.22 74.72
CA PHE A 135 26.49 24.95 73.64
C PHE A 135 25.83 24.71 72.28
N ARG A 136 24.49 24.42 72.26
CA ARG A 136 23.75 24.07 71.07
C ARG A 136 23.55 25.27 70.13
N PRO A 137 23.70 25.10 68.80
CA PRO A 137 23.51 26.17 67.84
C PRO A 137 22.15 26.85 67.92
N TYR A 138 21.05 26.10 68.13
CA TYR A 138 19.71 26.68 68.24
C TYR A 138 19.62 27.67 69.45
N PHE A 139 20.27 27.41 70.56
CA PHE A 139 20.28 28.31 71.72
C PHE A 139 21.11 29.56 71.44
N LYS A 140 22.34 29.37 70.92
CA LYS A 140 23.22 30.46 70.52
C LYS A 140 22.53 31.40 69.50
N GLN A 141 21.86 30.83 68.47
CA GLN A 141 21.08 31.58 67.48
C GLN A 141 19.91 32.33 68.14
N THR A 142 19.14 31.65 69.01
CA THR A 142 18.01 32.28 69.69
C THR A 142 18.42 33.49 70.52
N ARG A 143 19.55 33.40 71.20
CA ARG A 143 20.12 34.50 72.01
C ARG A 143 20.54 35.69 71.15
N SER A 144 21.08 35.46 69.95
CA SER A 144 21.60 36.52 69.09
C SER A 144 20.58 37.07 68.07
N LEU A 145 19.65 36.22 67.58
CA LEU A 145 18.72 36.54 66.47
C LEU A 145 17.26 36.52 66.88
N GLY A 146 16.97 36.17 68.18
CA GLY A 146 15.59 36.06 68.68
C GLY A 146 14.94 34.71 68.40
N SER A 147 15.41 33.95 67.45
CA SER A 147 14.95 32.61 67.13
C SER A 147 16.11 31.73 66.65
N GLY A 148 15.96 30.43 66.85
CA GLY A 148 16.99 29.46 66.43
C GLY A 148 16.37 28.13 66.02
N ARG A 149 17.08 27.43 65.16
CA ARG A 149 16.65 26.11 64.72
C ARG A 149 17.88 25.21 64.48
N PHE A 150 17.73 23.94 64.78
CA PHE A 150 18.84 23.01 64.62
C PHE A 150 18.38 21.56 64.69
N TYR A 151 18.77 20.75 63.72
CA TYR A 151 18.57 19.34 63.83
C TYR A 151 19.76 18.69 64.55
N ALA A 152 19.47 17.85 65.52
CA ALA A 152 20.53 17.14 66.24
C ALA A 152 20.01 15.87 66.89
N VAL A 153 20.95 14.96 67.21
CA VAL A 153 20.69 13.86 68.13
C VAL A 153 20.62 14.45 69.56
N GLY A 154 19.58 14.14 70.30
CA GLY A 154 19.45 14.56 71.71
C GLY A 154 20.52 13.94 72.54
N VAL A 155 21.38 14.76 73.19
CA VAL A 155 22.48 14.25 74.05
C VAL A 155 21.98 13.55 75.31
N THR A 156 20.74 13.90 75.74
CA THR A 156 20.10 13.32 76.91
C THR A 156 19.23 12.12 76.54
N SER A 157 18.42 12.26 75.48
CA SER A 157 17.49 11.20 75.09
C SER A 157 18.05 10.19 74.09
N GLY A 158 19.15 10.52 73.40
CA GLY A 158 19.67 9.74 72.28
C GLY A 158 18.77 9.75 71.02
N VAL A 159 17.61 10.40 71.09
CA VAL A 159 16.64 10.45 70.01
C VAL A 159 16.87 11.68 69.12
N PRO A 160 17.03 11.51 67.82
CA PRO A 160 17.19 12.63 66.92
C PRO A 160 15.92 13.47 66.85
N GLY A 161 16.08 14.79 66.69
CA GLY A 161 14.96 15.70 66.54
C GLY A 161 15.37 17.04 65.98
N TYR A 162 14.37 17.78 65.52
CA TYR A 162 14.51 19.13 65.04
C TYR A 162 14.09 20.09 66.15
N PHE A 163 15.01 20.92 66.60
CA PHE A 163 14.82 21.87 67.70
C PHE A 163 14.48 23.24 67.10
N LEU A 164 13.29 23.78 67.45
CA LEU A 164 12.83 25.12 67.13
C LEU A 164 12.83 25.93 68.44
N ALA A 165 13.49 27.06 68.47
CA ALA A 165 13.61 27.86 69.65
C ALA A 165 13.24 29.32 69.39
N SER A 166 12.63 29.96 70.42
CA SER A 166 12.33 31.40 70.42
C SER A 166 12.78 32.03 71.69
N ALA A 167 13.31 33.23 71.63
CA ALA A 167 13.74 33.99 72.79
C ALA A 167 12.59 34.38 73.69
N VAL A 168 12.74 34.13 74.96
CA VAL A 168 11.88 34.71 76.02
C VAL A 168 12.58 35.97 76.50
N THR A 169 11.91 37.11 76.38
CA THR A 169 12.44 38.45 76.73
C THR A 169 11.59 39.15 77.74
N ASP A 170 12.18 40.07 78.50
CA ASP A 170 11.41 41.00 79.33
C ASP A 170 10.84 42.17 78.51
N GLU A 171 10.12 43.07 79.20
CA GLU A 171 9.50 44.26 78.61
C GLU A 171 10.54 45.23 77.97
N GLN A 172 11.79 45.13 78.35
CA GLN A 172 12.93 45.91 77.81
C GLN A 172 13.65 45.19 76.71
N GLY A 173 13.17 44.03 76.29
CA GLY A 173 13.78 43.20 75.18
C GLY A 173 15.02 42.48 75.64
N ARG A 174 15.34 42.39 76.93
CA ARG A 174 16.50 41.63 77.44
C ARG A 174 16.20 40.14 77.39
N PHE A 175 17.18 39.34 76.90
CA PHE A 175 17.08 37.87 76.80
C PHE A 175 17.08 37.27 78.23
N LEU A 176 15.98 36.61 78.56
CA LEU A 176 15.81 35.87 79.82
C LEU A 176 16.09 34.38 79.66
N GLY A 177 15.81 33.84 78.49
CA GLY A 177 15.93 32.43 78.20
C GLY A 177 15.33 32.05 76.86
N ALA A 178 15.18 30.77 76.64
CA ALA A 178 14.60 30.27 75.40
C ALA A 178 13.49 29.23 75.63
N MET A 179 12.40 29.38 74.89
CA MET A 179 11.38 28.34 74.76
C MET A 179 11.72 27.48 73.55
N VAL A 180 11.85 26.16 73.79
CA VAL A 180 12.28 25.21 72.77
C VAL A 180 11.22 24.14 72.53
N VAL A 181 10.94 23.84 71.28
CA VAL A 181 10.09 22.74 70.80
C VAL A 181 10.93 21.75 70.04
N LYS A 182 10.98 20.53 70.49
CA LYS A 182 11.62 19.42 69.80
C LYS A 182 10.56 18.70 68.94
N LEU A 183 10.84 18.50 67.68
CA LEU A 183 10.06 17.68 66.74
C LEU A 183 10.81 16.40 66.42
N GLU A 184 10.15 15.30 66.55
CA GLU A 184 10.63 13.99 66.10
C GLU A 184 9.77 13.52 64.93
N PHE A 185 10.33 12.68 64.06
CA PHE A 185 9.69 12.27 62.80
C PHE A 185 9.34 10.77 62.69
N PRO A 186 9.05 10.04 63.80
CA PRO A 186 8.86 8.59 63.75
C PRO A 186 7.62 8.18 62.96
N GLU A 187 6.56 9.01 62.96
CA GLU A 187 5.35 8.74 62.16
C GLU A 187 5.58 8.92 60.68
N LEU A 188 6.28 9.99 60.30
CA LEU A 188 6.67 10.25 58.91
C LEU A 188 7.57 9.13 58.36
N GLU A 189 8.56 8.73 59.16
CA GLU A 189 9.44 7.63 58.77
C GLU A 189 8.69 6.31 58.67
N ARG A 190 7.68 6.07 59.49
CA ARG A 190 6.84 4.87 59.45
C ARG A 190 5.94 4.88 58.19
N GLU A 191 5.36 6.01 57.85
CA GLU A 191 4.61 6.18 56.62
C GLU A 191 5.47 5.96 55.40
N TRP A 192 6.66 6.55 55.35
CA TRP A 192 7.60 6.37 54.26
C TRP A 192 8.10 4.92 54.09
N ARG A 193 8.12 4.12 55.18
CA ARG A 193 8.47 2.69 55.13
C ARG A 193 7.47 1.82 54.37
N GLN A 194 6.25 2.30 54.16
CA GLN A 194 5.25 1.55 53.41
C GLN A 194 5.56 1.53 51.90
N GLY A 195 6.36 2.47 51.42
CA GLY A 195 6.81 2.53 50.03
C GLY A 195 8.01 1.60 49.73
N SER A 196 8.20 1.34 48.45
CA SER A 196 9.38 0.56 47.97
C SER A 196 10.63 1.41 47.80
N ASP A 197 10.48 2.72 47.75
CA ASP A 197 11.57 3.66 47.50
C ASP A 197 12.34 3.98 48.79
N ILE A 198 13.64 4.26 48.66
CA ILE A 198 14.44 4.73 49.74
C ILE A 198 14.33 6.25 49.80
N LEU A 199 13.85 6.76 50.95
CA LEU A 199 13.71 8.19 51.21
C LEU A 199 14.70 8.62 52.29
N LEU A 200 15.49 9.65 51.96
CA LEU A 200 16.51 10.19 52.82
C LEU A 200 16.39 11.69 52.92
N VAL A 201 16.70 12.26 54.07
CA VAL A 201 16.88 13.71 54.20
C VAL A 201 18.31 13.94 54.70
N SER A 202 19.04 14.79 53.99
CA SER A 202 20.38 15.21 54.37
C SER A 202 20.43 16.68 54.79
N ASP A 203 21.41 17.01 55.60
CA ASP A 203 21.75 18.40 55.92
C ASP A 203 22.62 19.07 54.84
N ALA A 204 23.00 20.32 55.03
CA ALA A 204 23.83 21.08 54.10
C ALA A 204 25.21 20.45 53.88
N ARG A 205 25.71 19.60 54.76
CA ARG A 205 26.95 18.88 54.64
C ARG A 205 26.80 17.51 53.96
N GLY A 206 25.55 17.16 53.56
CA GLY A 206 25.25 15.88 52.93
C GLY A 206 25.19 14.70 53.90
N ILE A 207 24.98 14.92 55.18
CA ILE A 207 24.80 13.85 56.17
C ILE A 207 23.33 13.48 56.25
N THR A 208 22.98 12.24 55.95
CA THR A 208 21.62 11.75 56.05
C THR A 208 21.19 11.57 57.51
N PHE A 209 20.07 12.17 57.87
CA PHE A 209 19.63 12.14 59.27
C PHE A 209 18.17 11.63 59.45
N ILE A 210 17.35 11.67 58.41
CA ILE A 210 16.09 10.96 58.34
C ILE A 210 16.21 9.91 57.25
N ALA A 211 15.75 8.70 57.52
CA ALA A 211 15.74 7.61 56.54
C ALA A 211 14.57 6.68 56.83
N ASN A 212 13.86 6.25 55.80
CA ASN A 212 12.79 5.28 55.94
C ASN A 212 13.28 3.82 56.05
N GLN A 213 14.55 3.57 55.77
CA GLN A 213 15.13 2.23 55.84
C GLN A 213 16.35 2.22 56.79
N ASP A 214 16.49 1.12 57.51
CA ASP A 214 17.60 0.94 58.46
C ASP A 214 18.97 0.90 57.77
N GLY A 215 19.98 1.49 58.39
CA GLY A 215 21.33 1.57 57.87
C GLY A 215 21.59 2.68 56.85
N TRP A 216 20.57 3.44 56.43
CA TRP A 216 20.72 4.60 55.53
C TRP A 216 20.83 5.94 56.29
N ARG A 217 20.57 5.95 57.58
CA ARG A 217 20.76 7.12 58.46
C ARG A 217 22.25 7.26 58.80
N TYR A 218 22.69 8.53 58.94
CA TYR A 218 24.09 8.90 59.26
C TYR A 218 25.10 8.48 58.20
N ARG A 219 24.69 8.50 56.93
CA ARG A 219 25.59 8.33 55.79
C ARG A 219 26.10 9.69 55.28
N GLU A 220 27.41 9.75 55.00
CA GLU A 220 28.03 10.89 54.33
C GLU A 220 27.81 10.73 52.80
N LEU A 221 26.97 11.56 52.20
CA LEU A 221 26.76 11.55 50.73
C LEU A 221 27.92 12.17 49.96
N GLN A 222 28.69 13.00 50.65
CA GLN A 222 29.95 13.61 50.16
C GLN A 222 31.00 13.61 51.26
N PRO A 223 32.28 13.63 50.91
CA PRO A 223 33.35 13.62 51.91
C PRO A 223 33.33 14.88 52.80
N LEU A 224 33.34 14.70 54.10
CA LEU A 224 33.38 15.79 55.06
C LEU A 224 34.78 16.41 55.14
N SER A 225 34.87 17.71 55.14
CA SER A 225 36.12 18.45 55.38
C SER A 225 36.55 18.31 56.84
N GLY A 226 37.81 18.61 57.11
CA GLY A 226 38.32 18.66 58.49
C GLY A 226 37.61 19.73 59.36
N ALA A 227 37.22 20.84 58.75
CA ALA A 227 36.47 21.92 59.41
C ALA A 227 35.05 21.46 59.81
N ASP A 228 34.37 20.75 58.86
CA ASP A 228 33.03 20.18 59.14
C ASP A 228 33.06 19.21 60.30
N ARG A 229 34.05 18.32 60.33
CA ARG A 229 34.23 17.35 61.44
C ARG A 229 34.48 18.03 62.79
N ALA A 230 35.27 19.11 62.83
CA ALA A 230 35.53 19.89 64.03
C ALA A 230 34.23 20.58 64.55
N GLU A 231 33.48 21.20 63.63
CA GLU A 231 32.18 21.86 63.95
C GLU A 231 31.11 20.85 64.43
N LEU A 232 31.00 19.69 63.79
CA LEU A 232 30.14 18.60 64.23
C LEU A 232 30.47 18.09 65.63
N ALA A 233 31.76 18.03 65.95
CA ALA A 233 32.24 17.63 67.31
C ALA A 233 31.91 18.72 68.34
N GLU A 234 32.11 20.03 68.05
CA GLU A 234 31.77 21.16 68.92
C GLU A 234 30.30 21.21 69.22
N THR A 235 29.48 21.15 68.17
CA THR A 235 28.02 21.25 68.25
C THR A 235 27.35 19.98 68.77
N ARG A 236 28.09 18.86 68.78
CA ARG A 236 27.59 17.50 69.08
C ARG A 236 26.33 17.14 68.27
N GLN A 237 26.31 17.57 66.99
CA GLN A 237 25.10 17.47 66.17
C GLN A 237 24.62 16.02 66.04
N TYR A 238 25.52 15.10 65.75
CA TYR A 238 25.21 13.68 65.60
C TYR A 238 25.73 12.82 66.79
N ASP A 239 26.09 13.41 67.90
CA ASP A 239 26.59 12.81 69.15
C ASP A 239 26.75 11.28 69.05
N LYS A 240 27.91 10.72 69.35
CA LYS A 240 28.17 9.28 69.31
C LYS A 240 27.71 8.42 68.15
N GLN A 241 27.01 9.04 67.14
CA GLN A 241 26.56 8.29 65.95
C GLN A 241 27.74 8.09 64.98
N PRO A 242 27.95 6.86 64.46
CA PRO A 242 29.00 6.64 63.46
C PRO A 242 28.58 7.24 62.12
N LEU A 243 29.34 8.22 61.62
CA LEU A 243 29.18 8.75 60.28
C LEU A 243 29.92 7.84 59.29
N VAL A 244 29.22 7.25 58.34
CA VAL A 244 29.79 6.27 57.40
C VAL A 244 29.67 6.81 55.98
N PRO A 245 30.76 6.93 55.20
CA PRO A 245 30.73 7.36 53.84
C PRO A 245 29.83 6.45 52.97
N LEU A 246 28.95 7.03 52.16
CA LEU A 246 28.16 6.32 51.19
C LEU A 246 28.88 6.34 49.84
N GLN A 247 29.48 5.19 49.47
CA GLN A 247 30.12 5.06 48.18
C GLN A 247 29.06 5.00 47.09
N HIS A 248 29.10 5.93 46.14
CA HIS A 248 28.25 5.95 44.97
C HIS A 248 29.00 6.46 43.75
N GLN A 249 28.57 6.00 42.58
CA GLN A 249 29.11 6.41 41.29
C GLN A 249 27.95 6.78 40.34
N VAL A 250 27.95 8.01 39.85
CA VAL A 250 27.00 8.45 38.82
C VAL A 250 27.31 7.74 37.51
N LEU A 251 26.35 7.03 36.98
CA LEU A 251 26.43 6.30 35.70
C LEU A 251 25.87 7.14 34.55
N THR A 252 24.74 7.79 34.78
CA THR A 252 24.06 8.61 33.77
C THR A 252 23.36 9.77 34.46
N GLN A 253 23.51 10.98 33.90
CA GLN A 253 22.83 12.19 34.36
C GLN A 253 21.60 12.43 33.47
N PHE A 254 20.44 12.69 34.06
CA PHE A 254 19.20 13.05 33.35
C PHE A 254 18.89 14.54 33.49
N ALA A 255 19.07 15.09 34.67
CA ALA A 255 18.94 16.49 35.00
C ALA A 255 19.91 16.87 36.12
N ASP A 256 20.01 18.13 36.53
CA ASP A 256 20.97 18.56 37.55
C ASP A 256 20.80 17.82 38.90
N ASN A 257 19.55 17.48 39.22
CA ASN A 257 19.15 16.83 40.46
C ASN A 257 18.66 15.37 40.24
N SER A 258 18.83 14.82 39.05
CA SER A 258 18.34 13.48 38.67
C SER A 258 19.42 12.69 37.95
N HIS A 259 19.80 11.55 38.52
CA HIS A 259 20.85 10.69 37.93
C HIS A 259 20.65 9.22 38.29
N LEU A 260 21.15 8.35 37.42
CA LEU A 260 21.32 6.92 37.71
C LEU A 260 22.66 6.73 38.42
N SER A 261 22.63 6.16 39.61
CA SER A 261 23.84 5.89 40.38
C SER A 261 23.94 4.45 40.82
N ARG A 262 25.16 3.93 40.80
CA ARG A 262 25.50 2.68 41.45
C ARG A 262 25.92 2.98 42.89
N VAL A 263 25.16 2.45 43.84
CA VAL A 263 25.31 2.78 45.27
C VAL A 263 25.67 1.53 46.07
N HIS A 264 26.69 1.65 46.91
CA HIS A 264 27.08 0.64 47.88
C HIS A 264 26.31 0.86 49.20
N GLY A 265 25.06 0.45 49.20
CA GLY A 265 24.15 0.61 50.34
C GLY A 265 24.26 -0.51 51.37
N PRO A 266 23.51 -0.42 52.47
CA PRO A 266 23.50 -1.43 53.55
C PRO A 266 23.11 -2.84 53.08
N GLN A 267 22.33 -2.92 51.99
CA GLN A 267 21.84 -4.19 51.40
C GLN A 267 22.72 -4.71 50.26
N GLY A 268 23.89 -4.11 50.03
CA GLY A 268 24.82 -4.45 48.96
C GLY A 268 24.87 -3.38 47.86
N VAL A 269 25.42 -3.76 46.70
CA VAL A 269 25.59 -2.87 45.55
C VAL A 269 24.37 -2.96 44.64
N ALA A 270 23.74 -1.83 44.34
CA ALA A 270 22.63 -1.76 43.42
C ALA A 270 22.62 -0.44 42.66
N GLU A 271 21.91 -0.43 41.53
CA GLU A 271 21.68 0.78 40.76
C GLU A 271 20.35 1.40 41.16
N TYR A 272 20.36 2.71 41.36
CA TYR A 272 19.21 3.50 41.74
C TYR A 272 19.11 4.72 40.85
N LEU A 273 17.89 5.02 40.42
CA LEU A 273 17.49 6.35 39.99
C LEU A 273 17.45 7.23 41.25
N TRP A 274 18.30 8.23 41.29
CA TRP A 274 18.46 9.12 42.44
C TRP A 274 17.98 10.52 42.08
N GLU A 275 16.92 10.94 42.77
CA GLU A 275 16.34 12.27 42.68
C GLU A 275 16.66 13.05 43.95
N SER A 276 16.96 14.34 43.83
CA SER A 276 17.26 15.23 44.95
C SER A 276 16.48 16.52 44.86
N LEU A 277 15.88 16.96 45.96
CA LEU A 277 15.09 18.18 46.00
C LEU A 277 15.41 19.00 47.28
N PRO A 278 15.96 20.22 47.17
CA PRO A 278 16.17 21.09 48.31
C PRO A 278 14.84 21.44 48.95
N LEU A 279 14.77 21.39 50.29
CA LEU A 279 13.60 21.73 51.06
C LEU A 279 13.52 23.26 51.29
N HIS A 280 12.48 23.88 50.79
CA HIS A 280 12.30 25.33 50.97
C HIS A 280 12.25 25.75 52.43
N GLY A 281 13.05 26.78 52.77
CA GLY A 281 13.09 27.32 54.12
C GLY A 281 14.00 26.58 55.10
N GLU A 282 14.58 25.46 54.69
CA GLU A 282 15.56 24.68 55.47
C GLU A 282 16.80 24.40 54.62
N ASP A 283 17.95 24.21 55.30
CA ASP A 283 19.21 23.83 54.62
C ASP A 283 19.27 22.29 54.43
N TRP A 284 18.17 21.71 54.07
CA TRP A 284 18.01 20.26 53.91
C TRP A 284 17.75 19.88 52.47
N THR A 285 18.14 18.68 52.10
CA THR A 285 17.84 18.10 50.81
C THR A 285 17.16 16.76 51.00
N LEU A 286 16.02 16.59 50.36
CA LEU A 286 15.28 15.33 50.31
C LEU A 286 15.77 14.54 49.13
N HIS A 287 16.04 13.25 49.34
CA HIS A 287 16.49 12.32 48.30
C HIS A 287 15.55 11.12 48.19
N LEU A 288 15.27 10.71 46.93
CA LEU A 288 14.53 9.51 46.62
C LEU A 288 15.42 8.60 45.75
N LEU A 289 15.64 7.37 46.21
CA LEU A 289 16.38 6.34 45.49
C LEU A 289 15.40 5.23 45.11
N ARG A 290 15.22 5.02 43.82
CA ARG A 290 14.31 4.03 43.25
C ARG A 290 15.06 3.02 42.39
N LYS A 291 14.75 1.72 42.53
CA LYS A 291 15.30 0.70 41.67
C LYS A 291 14.64 0.80 40.27
N PRO A 292 15.44 0.95 39.17
CA PRO A 292 14.90 1.05 37.84
C PRO A 292 14.09 -0.20 37.42
N GLN A 293 12.87 -0.04 36.94
CA GLN A 293 12.00 -1.15 36.47
C GLN A 293 12.03 -1.31 34.93
N VAL A 294 13.18 -1.06 34.30
CA VAL A 294 13.30 -0.84 32.84
C VAL A 294 13.44 -2.11 32.01
N ALA A 295 13.57 -3.29 32.61
CA ALA A 295 13.95 -4.51 31.90
C ALA A 295 12.83 -5.05 30.94
N ALA A 296 11.56 -4.87 31.28
CA ALA A 296 10.45 -5.41 30.51
C ALA A 296 10.18 -4.58 29.23
N ASP A 297 10.20 -3.26 29.36
CA ASP A 297 9.87 -2.33 28.26
C ASP A 297 10.90 -2.38 27.13
N GLY A 298 12.19 -2.45 27.49
CA GLY A 298 13.26 -2.60 26.51
C GLY A 298 13.17 -3.89 25.70
N ARG A 299 12.77 -4.99 26.32
CA ARG A 299 12.60 -6.29 25.64
C ARG A 299 11.43 -6.28 24.68
N ASN A 300 10.31 -5.72 25.09
CA ASN A 300 9.12 -5.61 24.25
C ASN A 300 9.36 -4.70 23.04
N ALA A 301 10.06 -3.59 23.23
CA ALA A 301 10.46 -2.69 22.15
C ALA A 301 11.42 -3.38 21.15
N ALA A 302 12.38 -4.14 21.64
CA ALA A 302 13.30 -4.91 20.81
C ALA A 302 12.58 -5.95 19.96
N LEU A 303 11.65 -6.71 20.56
CA LEU A 303 10.83 -7.69 19.85
C LEU A 303 9.93 -7.04 18.81
N GLY A 304 9.30 -5.91 19.14
CA GLY A 304 8.49 -5.13 18.22
C GLY A 304 9.28 -4.62 17.00
N ALA A 305 10.45 -4.04 17.25
CA ALA A 305 11.34 -3.55 16.19
C ALA A 305 11.86 -4.67 15.28
N ALA A 306 12.24 -5.81 15.87
CA ALA A 306 12.65 -6.99 15.12
C ALA A 306 11.50 -7.52 14.23
N ALA A 307 10.28 -7.58 14.75
CA ALA A 307 9.10 -8.01 14.00
C ALA A 307 8.79 -7.06 12.83
N VAL A 308 8.84 -5.75 13.05
CA VAL A 308 8.65 -4.74 11.99
C VAL A 308 9.71 -4.87 10.90
N TRP A 309 11.00 -4.97 11.28
CA TRP A 309 12.10 -5.16 10.34
C TRP A 309 11.93 -6.42 9.49
N LEU A 310 11.65 -7.56 10.12
CA LEU A 310 11.43 -8.83 9.42
C LEU A 310 10.22 -8.75 8.48
N SER A 311 9.13 -8.07 8.88
CA SER A 311 7.97 -7.84 8.03
C SER A 311 8.30 -7.01 6.79
N LEU A 312 9.09 -5.95 6.94
CA LEU A 312 9.56 -5.13 5.82
C LEU A 312 10.46 -5.91 4.87
N VAL A 313 11.38 -6.71 5.39
CA VAL A 313 12.23 -7.60 4.58
C VAL A 313 11.38 -8.62 3.82
N PHE A 314 10.43 -9.26 4.51
CA PHE A 314 9.51 -10.21 3.87
C PHE A 314 8.70 -9.55 2.75
N ALA A 315 8.14 -8.37 3.00
CA ALA A 315 7.41 -7.59 1.99
C ALA A 315 8.30 -7.26 0.78
N ALA A 316 9.54 -6.81 1.01
CA ALA A 316 10.49 -6.50 -0.06
C ALA A 316 10.86 -7.74 -0.89
N LEU A 317 11.09 -8.88 -0.24
CA LEU A 317 11.35 -10.16 -0.92
C LEU A 317 10.13 -10.63 -1.72
N PHE A 318 8.93 -10.52 -1.14
CA PHE A 318 7.67 -10.87 -1.81
C PHE A 318 7.45 -10.01 -3.06
N VAL A 319 7.60 -8.69 -2.96
CA VAL A 319 7.48 -7.76 -4.11
C VAL A 319 8.54 -8.09 -5.17
N SER A 320 9.79 -8.29 -4.76
CA SER A 320 10.88 -8.67 -5.68
C SER A 320 10.57 -9.97 -6.42
N GLN A 321 10.03 -10.98 -5.74
CA GLN A 321 9.61 -12.24 -6.32
C GLN A 321 8.44 -12.07 -7.30
N ARG A 322 7.44 -11.27 -6.94
CA ARG A 322 6.31 -10.92 -7.82
C ARG A 322 6.75 -10.22 -9.09
N LEU A 323 7.65 -9.25 -8.97
CA LEU A 323 8.21 -8.55 -10.13
C LEU A 323 9.03 -9.48 -11.04
N ARG A 324 9.83 -10.41 -10.46
CA ARG A 324 10.56 -11.42 -11.24
C ARG A 324 9.61 -12.33 -12.01
N LEU A 325 8.56 -12.83 -11.35
CA LEU A 325 7.56 -13.69 -11.99
C LEU A 325 6.79 -12.95 -13.09
N ALA A 326 6.44 -11.68 -12.88
CA ALA A 326 5.79 -10.85 -13.89
C ALA A 326 6.67 -10.68 -15.14
N ARG A 327 7.96 -10.38 -14.96
CA ARG A 327 8.93 -10.26 -16.06
C ARG A 327 9.12 -11.58 -16.83
N LEU A 328 9.17 -12.72 -16.13
CA LEU A 328 9.27 -14.03 -16.75
C LEU A 328 8.00 -14.35 -17.56
N ARG A 329 6.81 -14.07 -17.01
CA ARG A 329 5.53 -14.26 -17.72
C ARG A 329 5.44 -13.39 -18.98
N GLN A 330 5.89 -12.13 -18.89
CA GLN A 330 5.91 -11.24 -20.04
C GLN A 330 6.83 -11.76 -21.14
N ARG A 331 8.06 -12.16 -20.82
CA ARG A 331 9.01 -12.75 -21.78
C ARG A 331 8.46 -14.03 -22.44
N SER A 332 7.81 -14.89 -21.64
CA SER A 332 7.19 -16.11 -22.16
C SER A 332 6.02 -15.80 -23.10
N ARG A 333 5.20 -14.79 -22.78
CA ARG A 333 4.10 -14.34 -23.67
C ARG A 333 4.62 -13.76 -24.98
N GLU A 334 5.67 -12.95 -24.94
CA GLU A 334 6.30 -12.39 -26.15
C GLU A 334 6.92 -13.48 -27.03
N ALA A 335 7.59 -14.47 -26.42
CA ALA A 335 8.14 -15.61 -27.15
C ALA A 335 7.03 -16.45 -27.80
N LEU A 336 5.96 -16.75 -27.06
CA LEU A 336 4.81 -17.49 -27.58
C LEU A 336 4.12 -16.73 -28.72
N LYS A 337 3.94 -15.40 -28.58
CA LYS A 337 3.34 -14.57 -29.61
C LYS A 337 4.15 -14.61 -30.91
N ARG A 338 5.48 -14.50 -30.84
CA ARG A 338 6.37 -14.64 -32.01
C ARG A 338 6.23 -16.00 -32.66
N GLN A 339 6.19 -17.07 -31.87
CA GLN A 339 6.05 -18.44 -32.39
C GLN A 339 4.69 -18.64 -33.08
N VAL A 340 3.61 -18.09 -32.53
CA VAL A 340 2.26 -18.13 -33.14
C VAL A 340 2.26 -17.35 -34.46
N GLU A 341 2.84 -16.14 -34.50
CA GLU A 341 2.94 -15.34 -35.73
C GLU A 341 3.74 -16.06 -36.82
N GLU A 342 4.84 -16.70 -36.48
CA GLU A 342 5.66 -17.47 -37.38
C GLU A 342 4.89 -18.69 -37.94
N ARG A 343 4.26 -19.47 -37.08
CA ARG A 343 3.43 -20.61 -37.49
C ARG A 343 2.22 -20.20 -38.33
N THR A 344 1.58 -19.06 -38.01
CA THR A 344 0.46 -18.55 -38.81
C THR A 344 0.94 -18.16 -40.23
N ARG A 345 2.14 -17.56 -40.34
CA ARG A 345 2.72 -17.19 -41.62
C ARG A 345 3.05 -18.43 -42.46
N GLU A 346 3.70 -19.45 -41.84
CA GLU A 346 3.99 -20.71 -42.50
C GLU A 346 2.72 -21.41 -43.04
N LEU A 347 1.66 -21.48 -42.19
CA LEU A 347 0.38 -22.07 -42.58
C LEU A 347 -0.25 -21.33 -43.78
N ARG A 348 -0.21 -19.99 -43.76
CA ARG A 348 -0.76 -19.18 -44.84
C ARG A 348 -0.06 -19.43 -46.17
N THR A 349 1.27 -19.47 -46.15
CA THR A 349 2.07 -19.77 -47.35
C THR A 349 1.80 -21.19 -47.88
N ALA A 350 1.66 -22.16 -46.97
CA ALA A 350 1.34 -23.53 -47.35
C ALA A 350 -0.07 -23.63 -47.96
N GLN A 351 -1.05 -22.93 -47.39
CA GLN A 351 -2.42 -22.89 -47.91
C GLN A 351 -2.50 -22.24 -49.29
N GLU A 352 -1.79 -21.13 -49.51
CA GLU A 352 -1.69 -20.48 -50.82
C GLU A 352 -1.08 -21.40 -51.86
N GLY A 353 -0.03 -22.15 -51.48
CA GLY A 353 0.61 -23.16 -52.34
C GLY A 353 -0.34 -24.31 -52.71
N LEU A 354 -1.15 -24.78 -51.76
CA LEU A 354 -2.15 -25.83 -52.03
C LEU A 354 -3.25 -25.36 -52.99
N VAL A 355 -3.76 -24.13 -52.78
CA VAL A 355 -4.78 -23.54 -53.69
C VAL A 355 -4.23 -23.40 -55.10
N GLN A 356 -2.99 -22.95 -55.26
CA GLN A 356 -2.35 -22.84 -56.58
C GLN A 356 -2.14 -24.21 -57.23
N SER A 357 -1.70 -25.22 -56.46
CA SER A 357 -1.54 -26.58 -56.97
C SER A 357 -2.89 -27.17 -57.41
N ALA A 358 -3.97 -26.95 -56.66
CA ALA A 358 -5.29 -27.42 -57.03
C ALA A 358 -5.80 -26.76 -58.34
N LYS A 359 -5.56 -25.43 -58.53
CA LYS A 359 -5.88 -24.72 -59.78
C LYS A 359 -5.10 -25.27 -60.96
N LEU A 360 -3.82 -25.55 -60.80
CA LEU A 360 -2.97 -26.15 -61.86
C LEU A 360 -3.41 -27.57 -62.20
N ALA A 361 -3.76 -28.37 -61.20
CA ALA A 361 -4.27 -29.73 -61.40
C ALA A 361 -5.59 -29.74 -62.21
N ALA A 362 -6.54 -28.83 -61.86
CA ALA A 362 -7.80 -28.66 -62.56
C ALA A 362 -7.54 -28.23 -64.03
N LEU A 363 -6.64 -27.28 -64.26
CA LEU A 363 -6.23 -26.87 -65.61
C LEU A 363 -5.59 -28.01 -66.42
N GLY A 364 -4.75 -28.82 -65.75
CA GLY A 364 -4.12 -29.99 -66.38
C GLY A 364 -5.15 -31.06 -66.82
N GLN A 365 -6.13 -31.38 -65.97
CA GLN A 365 -7.20 -32.31 -66.32
C GLN A 365 -8.10 -31.79 -67.45
N MET A 366 -8.30 -30.45 -67.53
CA MET A 366 -9.10 -29.81 -68.58
C MET A 366 -8.34 -29.67 -69.92
N SER A 367 -7.00 -29.75 -69.91
CA SER A 367 -6.19 -29.48 -71.12
C SER A 367 -6.53 -30.42 -72.31
N ALA A 368 -6.90 -31.66 -72.05
CA ALA A 368 -7.30 -32.59 -73.08
C ALA A 368 -8.64 -32.25 -73.73
N ALA A 369 -9.65 -31.86 -72.92
CA ALA A 369 -10.95 -31.41 -73.41
C ALA A 369 -10.84 -30.09 -74.19
N MET A 370 -10.01 -29.16 -73.69
CA MET A 370 -9.76 -27.88 -74.35
C MET A 370 -9.02 -28.04 -75.71
N ALA A 371 -8.02 -28.93 -75.76
CA ALA A 371 -7.36 -29.23 -76.99
C ALA A 371 -8.35 -29.79 -78.04
N HIS A 372 -9.29 -30.62 -77.59
CA HIS A 372 -10.31 -31.18 -78.49
C HIS A 372 -11.25 -30.09 -78.99
N GLU A 373 -11.77 -29.19 -78.10
CA GLU A 373 -12.66 -28.08 -78.43
C GLU A 373 -12.01 -26.98 -79.27
N ILE A 374 -10.72 -26.76 -79.19
CA ILE A 374 -9.96 -25.85 -80.09
C ILE A 374 -9.73 -26.49 -81.45
N ASN A 375 -9.39 -27.80 -81.51
CA ASN A 375 -9.11 -28.50 -82.77
C ASN A 375 -10.36 -28.69 -83.65
N GLN A 376 -11.57 -28.81 -83.03
CA GLN A 376 -12.79 -28.97 -83.82
C GLN A 376 -13.10 -27.76 -84.75
N PRO A 377 -13.15 -26.49 -84.27
CA PRO A 377 -13.39 -25.32 -85.10
C PRO A 377 -12.23 -25.11 -86.11
N LEU A 378 -10.99 -25.39 -85.70
CA LEU A 378 -9.84 -25.33 -86.59
C LEU A 378 -9.97 -26.32 -87.78
N THR A 379 -10.43 -27.54 -87.52
CA THR A 379 -10.65 -28.56 -88.56
C THR A 379 -11.81 -28.10 -89.48
N THR A 380 -12.90 -27.58 -88.95
CA THR A 380 -14.02 -27.08 -89.71
C THR A 380 -13.64 -25.86 -90.57
N GLN A 381 -12.86 -24.92 -90.03
CA GLN A 381 -12.32 -23.76 -90.74
C GLN A 381 -11.45 -24.21 -91.93
N ARG A 382 -10.58 -25.22 -91.72
CA ARG A 382 -9.72 -25.77 -92.76
C ARG A 382 -10.53 -26.38 -93.91
N MET A 383 -11.60 -27.11 -93.55
CA MET A 383 -12.49 -27.69 -94.60
C MET A 383 -13.24 -26.60 -95.33
N GLN A 384 -13.78 -25.56 -94.67
CA GLN A 384 -14.48 -24.44 -95.27
C GLN A 384 -13.54 -23.61 -96.17
N LEU A 385 -12.27 -23.38 -95.75
CA LEU A 385 -11.30 -22.70 -96.59
C LEU A 385 -10.97 -23.50 -97.84
N GLU A 386 -10.86 -24.86 -97.78
CA GLU A 386 -10.67 -25.69 -98.93
C GLU A 386 -11.89 -25.68 -99.84
N THR A 387 -13.12 -25.69 -99.31
CA THR A 387 -14.34 -25.54 -100.05
C THR A 387 -14.40 -24.18 -100.72
N LEU A 388 -14.05 -23.11 -100.06
CA LEU A 388 -13.96 -21.77 -100.60
C LEU A 388 -12.99 -21.67 -101.75
N ARG A 389 -11.82 -22.30 -101.59
CA ARG A 389 -10.82 -22.38 -102.67
C ARG A 389 -11.34 -23.10 -103.90
N LEU A 390 -11.91 -24.29 -103.74
CA LEU A 390 -12.56 -25.02 -104.86
C LEU A 390 -13.64 -24.24 -105.59
N LEU A 391 -14.51 -23.48 -104.81
CA LEU A 391 -15.54 -22.64 -105.38
C LEU A 391 -14.93 -21.48 -106.21
N LEU A 392 -13.85 -20.89 -105.74
CA LEU A 392 -13.17 -19.80 -106.47
C LEU A 392 -12.47 -20.33 -107.73
N ASP A 393 -11.78 -21.54 -107.70
CA ASP A 393 -11.14 -22.16 -108.83
C ASP A 393 -12.13 -22.55 -109.93
N HIS A 394 -13.38 -22.83 -109.57
CA HIS A 394 -14.45 -23.15 -110.59
C HIS A 394 -15.28 -21.94 -111.01
N GLY A 395 -14.89 -20.70 -110.62
CA GLY A 395 -15.60 -19.45 -110.96
C GLY A 395 -16.94 -19.24 -110.32
N ARG A 396 -17.27 -19.96 -109.22
CA ARG A 396 -18.54 -19.90 -108.51
C ARG A 396 -18.54 -18.76 -107.43
N TYR A 397 -18.29 -17.52 -107.79
CA TYR A 397 -18.06 -16.37 -106.91
C TYR A 397 -19.22 -16.05 -105.95
N GLY A 398 -20.46 -16.30 -106.41
CA GLY A 398 -21.63 -16.09 -105.56
C GLY A 398 -21.71 -17.00 -104.32
N GLU A 399 -21.44 -18.26 -104.56
CA GLU A 399 -21.39 -19.30 -103.50
C GLU A 399 -20.11 -19.21 -102.62
N ALA A 400 -18.99 -18.80 -103.24
CA ALA A 400 -17.77 -18.49 -102.48
C ALA A 400 -17.98 -17.36 -101.46
N ARG A 401 -18.73 -16.34 -101.86
CA ARG A 401 -19.10 -15.21 -100.96
C ARG A 401 -19.98 -15.66 -99.76
N GLN A 402 -20.97 -16.57 -100.02
CA GLN A 402 -21.77 -17.16 -98.94
C GLN A 402 -20.96 -18.08 -98.03
N ALA A 403 -19.90 -18.73 -98.48
CA ALA A 403 -19.03 -19.57 -97.68
C ALA A 403 -18.08 -18.78 -96.74
N LEU A 404 -17.98 -17.44 -96.91
CA LEU A 404 -17.16 -16.58 -96.00
C LEU A 404 -17.87 -16.31 -94.67
N GLU A 405 -19.17 -16.17 -94.64
CA GLU A 405 -19.95 -15.80 -93.48
C GLU A 405 -19.81 -16.83 -92.32
N PRO A 406 -19.86 -18.17 -92.55
CA PRO A 406 -19.57 -19.18 -91.52
C PRO A 406 -18.17 -19.14 -91.04
N LEU A 407 -17.17 -18.75 -91.84
CA LEU A 407 -15.78 -18.59 -91.47
C LEU A 407 -15.58 -17.41 -90.46
N GLU A 408 -16.20 -16.26 -90.76
CA GLU A 408 -16.13 -15.12 -89.81
C GLU A 408 -16.81 -15.42 -88.49
N GLN A 409 -17.94 -16.09 -88.49
CA GLN A 409 -18.59 -16.54 -87.25
C GLN A 409 -17.74 -17.48 -86.47
N MET A 410 -17.00 -18.41 -87.09
CA MET A 410 -16.11 -19.35 -86.43
C MET A 410 -14.88 -18.67 -85.84
N LEU A 411 -14.31 -17.65 -86.50
CA LEU A 411 -13.19 -16.83 -85.99
C LEU A 411 -13.63 -16.05 -84.76
N THR A 412 -14.79 -15.45 -84.76
CA THR A 412 -15.39 -14.72 -83.61
C THR A 412 -15.57 -15.67 -82.44
N ARG A 413 -16.04 -16.89 -82.67
CA ARG A 413 -16.20 -17.92 -81.64
C ARG A 413 -14.85 -18.37 -81.03
N MET A 414 -13.81 -18.57 -81.83
CA MET A 414 -12.48 -18.91 -81.35
C MET A 414 -11.85 -17.78 -80.54
N ALA A 415 -12.05 -16.52 -80.91
CA ALA A 415 -11.63 -15.36 -80.13
C ALA A 415 -12.29 -15.32 -78.76
N ALA A 416 -13.59 -15.59 -78.67
CA ALA A 416 -14.33 -15.68 -77.41
C ALA A 416 -13.83 -16.82 -76.52
N LEU A 417 -13.57 -18.00 -77.11
CA LEU A 417 -13.06 -19.18 -76.36
C LEU A 417 -11.67 -18.92 -75.79
N THR A 418 -10.74 -18.34 -76.55
CA THR A 418 -9.41 -17.97 -76.10
C THR A 418 -9.44 -16.86 -75.04
N SER A 419 -10.35 -15.90 -75.09
CA SER A 419 -10.55 -14.86 -74.11
C SER A 419 -11.04 -15.43 -72.76
N HIS A 420 -12.00 -16.34 -72.77
CA HIS A 420 -12.50 -17.02 -71.57
C HIS A 420 -11.41 -17.86 -70.88
N LEU A 421 -10.59 -18.58 -71.63
CA LEU A 421 -9.44 -19.32 -71.19
C LEU A 421 -8.39 -18.42 -70.51
N LYS A 422 -8.08 -17.31 -71.13
CA LYS A 422 -7.13 -16.32 -70.60
C LYS A 422 -7.65 -15.75 -69.28
N THR A 423 -8.93 -15.52 -69.14
CA THR A 423 -9.54 -15.00 -67.90
C THR A 423 -9.52 -16.04 -66.78
N PHE A 424 -9.74 -17.33 -67.09
CA PHE A 424 -9.65 -18.42 -66.09
C PHE A 424 -8.20 -18.69 -65.64
N ALA A 425 -7.23 -18.62 -66.54
CA ALA A 425 -5.81 -18.85 -66.26
C ALA A 425 -5.11 -17.67 -65.60
N ARG A 426 -5.65 -16.48 -65.69
CA ARG A 426 -5.05 -15.26 -65.17
C ARG A 426 -5.15 -15.23 -63.66
N ASN A 427 -4.00 -15.17 -62.94
CA ASN A 427 -3.94 -14.74 -61.57
C ASN A 427 -4.30 -13.25 -61.52
N SER A 428 -5.55 -12.89 -61.27
CA SER A 428 -5.82 -11.54 -60.82
C SER A 428 -5.32 -11.47 -59.38
N PRO A 429 -4.39 -10.55 -59.04
CA PRO A 429 -4.21 -10.20 -57.67
C PRO A 429 -5.61 -9.87 -57.11
N VAL A 430 -5.89 -10.29 -55.88
CA VAL A 430 -7.18 -10.02 -55.19
C VAL A 430 -7.59 -8.61 -55.53
N GLY A 431 -8.59 -8.44 -56.44
CA GLY A 431 -8.99 -7.16 -56.98
C GLY A 431 -9.35 -6.23 -55.85
N LEU A 432 -9.11 -4.96 -56.01
CA LEU A 432 -9.54 -3.91 -55.10
C LEU A 432 -11.00 -4.17 -54.80
N ARG A 433 -11.31 -4.66 -53.63
CA ARG A 433 -12.69 -4.78 -53.13
C ARG A 433 -13.16 -3.37 -52.78
N GLU A 434 -13.72 -2.70 -53.77
CA GLU A 434 -14.26 -1.38 -53.62
C GLU A 434 -15.70 -1.47 -53.09
N ARG A 435 -16.11 -0.44 -52.38
CA ARG A 435 -17.49 -0.27 -51.99
C ARG A 435 -18.29 0.17 -53.20
N LEU A 436 -19.32 -0.55 -53.55
CA LEU A 436 -20.15 -0.28 -54.73
C LEU A 436 -21.62 -0.48 -54.40
N ASP A 437 -22.50 0.27 -55.09
CA ASP A 437 -23.93 0.06 -55.04
C ASP A 437 -24.35 -0.97 -56.09
N LEU A 438 -24.83 -2.12 -55.61
CA LEU A 438 -25.26 -3.24 -56.46
C LEU A 438 -26.37 -2.83 -57.44
N ALA A 439 -27.22 -1.88 -57.05
CA ALA A 439 -28.27 -1.36 -57.96
C ALA A 439 -27.67 -0.61 -59.17
N SER A 440 -26.55 0.09 -59.00
CA SER A 440 -25.84 0.76 -60.08
C SER A 440 -25.23 -0.24 -61.06
N VAL A 441 -24.76 -1.38 -60.58
CA VAL A 441 -24.22 -2.46 -61.45
C VAL A 441 -25.33 -3.11 -62.26
N VAL A 442 -26.56 -3.24 -61.70
CA VAL A 442 -27.75 -3.70 -62.46
C VAL A 442 -28.10 -2.73 -63.58
N ASP A 443 -28.08 -1.40 -63.28
CA ASP A 443 -28.38 -0.40 -64.30
C ASP A 443 -27.39 -0.45 -65.48
N GLN A 444 -26.10 -0.62 -65.21
CA GLN A 444 -25.04 -0.74 -66.21
C GLN A 444 -25.24 -2.00 -67.08
N ALA A 445 -25.47 -3.15 -66.42
CA ALA A 445 -25.70 -4.41 -67.13
C ALA A 445 -26.94 -4.37 -68.04
N LEU A 446 -28.05 -3.76 -67.55
CA LEU A 446 -29.26 -3.59 -68.34
C LEU A 446 -29.02 -2.63 -69.53
N HIS A 447 -28.28 -1.55 -69.36
CA HIS A 447 -27.92 -0.62 -70.40
C HIS A 447 -27.18 -1.30 -71.55
N LEU A 448 -26.25 -2.18 -71.27
CA LEU A 448 -25.51 -2.95 -72.28
C LEU A 448 -26.41 -3.90 -73.07
N LEU A 449 -27.49 -4.37 -72.50
CA LEU A 449 -28.44 -5.28 -73.13
C LEU A 449 -29.69 -4.60 -73.65
N ASP A 450 -29.86 -3.25 -73.58
CA ASP A 450 -31.04 -2.47 -73.94
C ASP A 450 -31.49 -2.72 -75.41
N THR A 451 -30.54 -2.73 -76.31
CA THR A 451 -30.85 -2.96 -77.72
C THR A 451 -31.50 -4.33 -77.94
N ARG A 452 -30.99 -5.36 -77.31
CA ARG A 452 -31.50 -6.72 -77.38
C ARG A 452 -32.87 -6.85 -76.75
N ILE A 453 -33.04 -6.30 -75.56
CA ILE A 453 -34.31 -6.27 -74.80
C ILE A 453 -35.40 -5.65 -75.57
N ARG A 454 -35.16 -4.48 -76.23
CA ARG A 454 -36.13 -3.79 -77.10
C ARG A 454 -36.44 -4.55 -78.36
N THR A 455 -35.43 -5.09 -79.01
CA THR A 455 -35.63 -5.81 -80.27
C THR A 455 -36.42 -7.10 -80.05
N GLU A 456 -36.18 -7.79 -78.93
CA GLU A 456 -36.89 -9.01 -78.58
C GLU A 456 -38.26 -8.77 -77.89
N GLY A 457 -38.60 -7.52 -77.60
CA GLY A 457 -39.91 -7.11 -77.01
C GLY A 457 -40.11 -7.62 -75.58
N VAL A 458 -39.07 -7.62 -74.77
CA VAL A 458 -39.09 -8.13 -73.42
C VAL A 458 -39.58 -7.06 -72.44
N GLU A 459 -40.62 -7.36 -71.66
CA GLU A 459 -41.11 -6.50 -70.58
C GLU A 459 -40.16 -6.63 -69.38
N VAL A 460 -39.55 -5.50 -68.96
CA VAL A 460 -38.59 -5.48 -67.79
C VAL A 460 -39.25 -4.86 -66.56
N ALA A 461 -39.30 -5.59 -65.47
CA ALA A 461 -39.78 -5.11 -64.18
C ALA A 461 -38.60 -5.00 -63.19
N LEU A 462 -38.38 -3.83 -62.56
CA LEU A 462 -37.27 -3.57 -61.63
C LEU A 462 -37.78 -3.27 -60.22
N TYR A 463 -37.31 -4.02 -59.26
CA TYR A 463 -37.57 -3.83 -57.82
C TYR A 463 -36.21 -3.74 -57.08
N LEU A 464 -35.61 -2.57 -57.18
CA LEU A 464 -34.24 -2.37 -56.69
C LEU A 464 -34.23 -1.57 -55.40
N ALA A 465 -33.86 -2.21 -54.30
CA ALA A 465 -33.51 -1.48 -53.07
C ALA A 465 -32.26 -0.62 -53.33
N ARG A 466 -32.33 0.67 -52.96
CA ARG A 466 -31.23 1.64 -53.16
C ARG A 466 -31.04 2.49 -51.92
N PRO A 467 -29.77 2.65 -51.45
CA PRO A 467 -28.55 2.03 -51.96
C PRO A 467 -28.36 0.61 -51.40
N ALA A 468 -27.81 -0.29 -52.20
CA ALA A 468 -27.47 -1.66 -51.84
C ALA A 468 -25.93 -1.84 -51.79
N TRP A 469 -25.31 -1.37 -50.71
CA TRP A 469 -23.86 -1.36 -50.60
C TRP A 469 -23.28 -2.74 -50.36
N VAL A 470 -22.29 -3.12 -51.19
CA VAL A 470 -21.50 -4.34 -51.09
C VAL A 470 -20.01 -4.04 -51.35
N ARG A 471 -19.15 -4.96 -50.98
CA ARG A 471 -17.72 -4.90 -51.32
C ARG A 471 -17.40 -5.90 -52.43
N GLY A 472 -16.94 -5.41 -53.57
CA GLY A 472 -16.64 -6.25 -54.69
C GLY A 472 -15.82 -5.55 -55.76
N ASP A 473 -15.59 -6.28 -56.86
CA ASP A 473 -15.05 -5.75 -58.11
C ASP A 473 -16.22 -5.46 -59.04
N ALA A 474 -16.47 -4.17 -59.35
CA ALA A 474 -17.60 -3.71 -60.16
C ALA A 474 -17.63 -4.40 -61.53
N ILE A 475 -16.49 -4.54 -62.21
CA ILE A 475 -16.41 -5.13 -63.57
C ILE A 475 -16.74 -6.63 -63.50
N ARG A 476 -16.28 -7.33 -62.47
CA ARG A 476 -16.57 -8.76 -62.32
C ARG A 476 -18.04 -9.01 -61.94
N LEU A 477 -18.64 -8.19 -61.08
CA LEU A 477 -20.07 -8.28 -60.74
C LEU A 477 -20.97 -7.90 -61.94
N GLU A 478 -20.59 -6.89 -62.70
CA GLU A 478 -21.24 -6.57 -63.96
C GLU A 478 -21.21 -7.75 -64.93
N GLN A 479 -20.06 -8.43 -65.07
CA GLN A 479 -19.92 -9.65 -65.89
C GLN A 479 -20.85 -10.76 -65.42
N VAL A 480 -21.00 -10.96 -64.08
CA VAL A 480 -21.99 -11.90 -63.52
C VAL A 480 -23.40 -11.52 -63.98
N LEU A 481 -23.79 -10.24 -63.80
CA LEU A 481 -25.13 -9.78 -64.14
C LEU A 481 -25.43 -9.88 -65.63
N ILE A 482 -24.50 -9.48 -66.50
CA ILE A 482 -24.63 -9.63 -67.97
C ILE A 482 -24.84 -11.12 -68.32
N ASN A 483 -24.12 -12.02 -67.66
CA ASN A 483 -24.30 -13.45 -67.94
C ASN A 483 -25.68 -13.96 -67.47
N LEU A 484 -26.16 -13.57 -66.27
CA LEU A 484 -27.46 -13.98 -65.78
C LEU A 484 -28.59 -13.40 -66.63
N LEU A 485 -28.53 -12.11 -66.97
CA LEU A 485 -29.52 -11.44 -67.83
C LEU A 485 -29.54 -12.04 -69.26
N ARG A 486 -28.38 -12.32 -69.85
CA ARG A 486 -28.28 -12.97 -71.16
C ARG A 486 -28.88 -14.37 -71.15
N ASN A 487 -28.65 -15.16 -70.13
CA ASN A 487 -29.26 -16.48 -69.98
C ASN A 487 -30.77 -16.39 -69.86
N ALA A 488 -31.31 -15.41 -69.13
CA ALA A 488 -32.73 -15.16 -69.02
C ALA A 488 -33.36 -14.76 -70.41
N LEU A 489 -32.68 -13.89 -71.16
CA LEU A 489 -33.12 -13.51 -72.48
C LEU A 489 -33.13 -14.69 -73.48
N ASP A 490 -32.03 -15.52 -73.43
CA ASP A 490 -31.95 -16.70 -74.26
C ASP A 490 -33.08 -17.72 -73.96
N ALA A 491 -33.43 -17.90 -72.70
CA ALA A 491 -34.50 -18.82 -72.25
C ALA A 491 -35.93 -18.33 -72.75
N MET A 492 -36.06 -17.05 -73.01
CA MET A 492 -37.32 -16.44 -73.45
C MET A 492 -37.42 -16.27 -74.99
N ALA A 493 -36.36 -16.59 -75.77
CA ALA A 493 -36.26 -16.29 -77.18
C ALA A 493 -37.51 -16.73 -77.97
N ASP A 494 -37.98 -17.95 -77.75
CA ASP A 494 -39.14 -18.54 -78.51
C ASP A 494 -40.49 -18.39 -77.78
N LYS A 495 -40.54 -17.58 -76.69
CA LYS A 495 -41.77 -17.42 -75.91
C LYS A 495 -42.66 -16.26 -76.48
N ARG A 496 -43.96 -16.46 -76.40
CA ARG A 496 -44.92 -15.43 -76.78
C ARG A 496 -45.02 -14.28 -75.78
N TYR A 497 -44.84 -14.62 -74.46
CA TYR A 497 -44.81 -13.66 -73.38
C TYR A 497 -43.39 -13.67 -72.77
N LYS A 498 -42.76 -12.50 -72.79
CA LYS A 498 -41.38 -12.33 -72.32
C LYS A 498 -41.33 -11.30 -71.23
N ARG A 499 -41.11 -11.75 -70.02
CA ARG A 499 -40.94 -10.91 -68.84
C ARG A 499 -39.69 -11.24 -68.11
N LEU A 500 -38.86 -10.22 -67.93
CA LEU A 500 -37.63 -10.24 -67.13
C LEU A 500 -37.90 -9.38 -65.90
N GLU A 501 -37.70 -9.98 -64.72
CA GLU A 501 -37.78 -9.26 -63.45
C GLU A 501 -36.44 -9.28 -62.75
N VAL A 502 -35.95 -8.10 -62.29
CA VAL A 502 -34.73 -7.98 -61.48
C VAL A 502 -35.09 -7.39 -60.13
N ARG A 503 -34.70 -8.08 -59.07
CA ARG A 503 -35.03 -7.70 -57.70
C ARG A 503 -33.80 -7.63 -56.87
N ILE A 504 -33.63 -6.56 -56.05
CA ILE A 504 -32.64 -6.44 -54.97
C ILE A 504 -33.40 -6.24 -53.67
N GLU A 505 -33.19 -7.11 -52.73
CA GLU A 505 -33.82 -7.09 -51.41
C GLU A 505 -32.80 -7.43 -50.32
N LEU A 506 -33.02 -6.92 -49.09
CA LEU A 506 -32.18 -7.27 -47.93
C LEU A 506 -32.73 -8.55 -47.29
N ASP A 507 -31.90 -9.55 -47.18
CA ASP A 507 -32.22 -10.83 -46.54
C ASP A 507 -31.15 -11.19 -45.50
N ASN A 508 -31.53 -11.22 -44.21
CA ASN A 508 -30.67 -11.61 -43.08
C ASN A 508 -29.24 -10.97 -43.10
N ASP A 509 -29.17 -9.65 -43.29
CA ASP A 509 -27.92 -8.88 -43.36
C ASP A 509 -27.04 -9.15 -44.62
N GLN A 510 -27.66 -9.73 -45.67
CA GLN A 510 -27.05 -9.89 -46.99
C GLN A 510 -27.94 -9.27 -48.04
N TRP A 511 -27.36 -8.69 -49.08
CA TRP A 511 -28.11 -8.26 -50.26
C TRP A 511 -28.33 -9.46 -51.16
N ARG A 512 -29.62 -9.76 -51.46
CA ARG A 512 -30.03 -10.73 -52.45
C ARG A 512 -30.42 -10.03 -53.72
N LEU A 513 -29.72 -10.33 -54.82
CA LEU A 513 -30.11 -9.92 -56.17
C LEU A 513 -30.65 -11.13 -56.92
N SER A 514 -31.84 -11.04 -57.45
CA SER A 514 -32.52 -12.10 -58.18
C SER A 514 -32.86 -11.63 -59.60
N VAL A 515 -32.57 -12.48 -60.58
CA VAL A 515 -33.01 -12.34 -62.00
C VAL A 515 -34.02 -13.45 -62.25
N LEU A 516 -35.24 -13.06 -62.59
CA LEU A 516 -36.36 -13.97 -62.89
C LEU A 516 -36.75 -13.81 -64.34
N ASP A 517 -36.94 -14.93 -65.03
CA ASP A 517 -37.38 -14.98 -66.41
C ASP A 517 -38.72 -15.74 -66.54
N SER A 518 -39.42 -15.56 -67.68
CA SER A 518 -40.61 -16.31 -68.02
C SER A 518 -40.32 -17.40 -69.10
N GLY A 519 -39.11 -17.93 -69.12
CA GLY A 519 -38.60 -18.84 -70.16
C GLY A 519 -39.06 -20.28 -70.03
N GLY A 520 -39.85 -20.63 -68.98
CA GLY A 520 -40.35 -21.98 -68.78
C GLY A 520 -39.59 -22.84 -67.78
N GLY A 521 -38.50 -22.28 -67.14
CA GLY A 521 -37.72 -22.96 -66.11
C GLY A 521 -36.55 -23.82 -66.66
N ILE A 522 -35.86 -24.45 -65.73
CA ILE A 522 -34.72 -25.33 -65.95
C ILE A 522 -35.18 -26.75 -65.60
N ASP A 523 -34.83 -27.75 -66.42
CA ASP A 523 -35.15 -29.13 -66.10
C ASP A 523 -34.57 -29.53 -64.75
N ASP A 524 -35.38 -30.20 -63.89
CA ASP A 524 -34.99 -30.55 -62.52
C ASP A 524 -33.70 -31.43 -62.47
N GLU A 525 -33.48 -32.25 -63.46
CA GLU A 525 -32.23 -33.04 -63.59
C GLU A 525 -31.00 -32.18 -63.82
N HIS A 526 -31.20 -30.98 -64.39
CA HIS A 526 -30.16 -30.04 -64.74
C HIS A 526 -29.87 -29.01 -63.65
N LEU A 527 -30.80 -28.74 -62.74
CA LEU A 527 -30.69 -27.69 -61.71
C LEU A 527 -29.42 -27.84 -60.88
N ALA A 528 -29.06 -29.06 -60.49
CA ALA A 528 -27.85 -29.32 -59.68
C ALA A 528 -26.55 -29.12 -60.47
N LYS A 529 -26.60 -29.16 -61.83
CA LYS A 529 -25.43 -29.15 -62.73
C LYS A 529 -25.23 -27.82 -63.45
N VAL A 530 -26.16 -26.85 -63.30
CA VAL A 530 -26.12 -25.57 -64.07
C VAL A 530 -24.86 -24.75 -63.77
N PHE A 531 -24.22 -24.98 -62.63
CA PHE A 531 -22.97 -24.30 -62.23
C PHE A 531 -21.74 -25.12 -62.57
N ASP A 532 -21.89 -26.35 -63.06
CA ASP A 532 -20.75 -27.19 -63.45
C ASP A 532 -20.09 -26.59 -64.73
N PRO A 533 -18.77 -26.55 -64.81
CA PRO A 533 -18.07 -26.10 -66.01
C PRO A 533 -18.45 -26.96 -67.20
N PHE A 534 -18.66 -26.33 -68.37
CA PHE A 534 -19.05 -26.95 -69.65
C PHE A 534 -20.47 -27.52 -69.70
N PHE A 535 -21.27 -27.41 -68.66
CA PHE A 535 -22.65 -27.81 -68.68
C PHE A 535 -23.49 -26.81 -69.50
N THR A 536 -24.17 -27.28 -70.57
CA THR A 536 -25.07 -26.46 -71.41
C THR A 536 -26.17 -27.33 -72.02
N THR A 537 -27.37 -26.78 -72.04
CA THR A 537 -28.55 -27.36 -72.74
C THR A 537 -28.75 -26.78 -74.15
N LYS A 538 -27.91 -25.83 -74.57
CA LYS A 538 -27.98 -25.19 -75.89
C LYS A 538 -27.35 -26.07 -76.95
N PRO A 539 -27.83 -25.99 -78.22
CA PRO A 539 -27.22 -26.72 -79.31
C PRO A 539 -25.70 -26.55 -79.43
N VAL A 540 -25.05 -27.57 -79.92
CA VAL A 540 -23.58 -27.56 -80.10
C VAL A 540 -23.19 -26.33 -80.91
N GLY A 541 -22.51 -25.39 -80.28
CA GLY A 541 -22.05 -24.17 -80.90
C GLY A 541 -22.68 -22.88 -80.37
N GLU A 542 -23.77 -22.90 -79.64
CA GLU A 542 -24.46 -21.70 -79.13
C GLU A 542 -24.21 -21.38 -77.67
N GLY A 543 -23.53 -22.28 -76.93
CA GLY A 543 -23.14 -22.05 -75.54
C GLY A 543 -21.98 -22.94 -75.12
N LEU A 544 -20.94 -22.34 -74.47
CA LEU A 544 -19.78 -23.03 -73.97
C LEU A 544 -19.97 -23.67 -72.56
N GLY A 545 -21.10 -23.45 -71.94
CA GLY A 545 -21.34 -23.96 -70.58
C GLY A 545 -20.41 -23.39 -69.48
N LEU A 546 -19.66 -22.31 -69.75
CA LEU A 546 -18.71 -21.73 -68.79
C LEU A 546 -19.26 -20.52 -68.05
N GLY A 547 -20.33 -19.89 -68.53
CA GLY A 547 -20.84 -18.62 -68.02
C GLY A 547 -21.25 -18.71 -66.55
N LEU A 548 -22.12 -19.67 -66.19
CA LEU A 548 -22.63 -19.83 -64.84
C LEU A 548 -21.54 -20.33 -63.88
N ALA A 549 -20.61 -21.19 -64.33
CA ALA A 549 -19.48 -21.63 -63.53
C ALA A 549 -18.52 -20.48 -63.16
N ILE A 550 -18.26 -19.56 -64.11
CA ILE A 550 -17.47 -18.33 -63.88
C ILE A 550 -18.20 -17.41 -62.93
N SER A 551 -19.52 -17.23 -63.14
CA SER A 551 -20.37 -16.39 -62.26
C SER A 551 -20.38 -16.93 -60.81
N TYR A 552 -20.48 -18.24 -60.66
CA TYR A 552 -20.40 -18.89 -59.35
C TYR A 552 -19.04 -18.62 -58.68
N GLY A 553 -17.93 -18.75 -59.38
CA GLY A 553 -16.60 -18.45 -58.87
C GLY A 553 -16.45 -16.98 -58.42
N ILE A 554 -16.92 -16.03 -59.23
CA ILE A 554 -16.87 -14.59 -58.93
C ILE A 554 -17.68 -14.26 -57.66
N VAL A 555 -18.91 -14.75 -57.54
CA VAL A 555 -19.78 -14.53 -56.42
C VAL A 555 -19.21 -15.16 -55.14
N HIS A 556 -18.66 -16.37 -55.24
CA HIS A 556 -18.02 -17.07 -54.13
C HIS A 556 -16.77 -16.35 -53.63
N GLU A 557 -15.93 -15.85 -54.53
CA GLU A 557 -14.75 -15.03 -54.20
C GLU A 557 -15.14 -13.71 -53.51
N ALA A 558 -16.32 -13.16 -53.84
CA ALA A 558 -16.86 -11.98 -53.16
C ALA A 558 -17.49 -12.28 -51.78
N GLY A 559 -17.51 -13.54 -51.34
CA GLY A 559 -18.08 -14.01 -50.08
C GLY A 559 -19.58 -14.23 -50.14
N GLY A 560 -20.15 -14.36 -51.32
CA GLY A 560 -21.56 -14.61 -51.61
C GLY A 560 -21.84 -16.04 -52.04
N GLN A 561 -23.11 -16.27 -52.42
CA GLN A 561 -23.60 -17.53 -52.96
C GLN A 561 -24.43 -17.26 -54.22
N LEU A 562 -24.34 -18.13 -55.23
CA LEU A 562 -25.18 -18.11 -56.42
C LEU A 562 -26.05 -19.37 -56.41
N GLN A 563 -27.37 -19.18 -56.65
CA GLN A 563 -28.37 -20.24 -56.58
C GLN A 563 -29.32 -20.15 -57.80
N ALA A 564 -29.84 -21.29 -58.22
CA ALA A 564 -30.85 -21.40 -59.24
C ALA A 564 -32.05 -22.18 -58.73
N GLU A 565 -33.25 -21.72 -59.06
CA GLU A 565 -34.51 -22.37 -58.66
C GLU A 565 -35.58 -22.19 -59.73
N ASN A 566 -36.48 -23.14 -59.85
CA ASN A 566 -37.63 -23.04 -60.73
C ASN A 566 -38.79 -22.31 -60.05
N LEU A 567 -39.48 -21.47 -60.81
CA LEU A 567 -40.74 -20.80 -60.42
C LEU A 567 -41.83 -21.18 -61.42
N PRO A 568 -43.13 -21.05 -61.04
CA PRO A 568 -44.20 -21.29 -61.96
C PRO A 568 -44.08 -20.44 -63.26
N GLY A 569 -43.67 -21.12 -64.36
CA GLY A 569 -43.53 -20.50 -65.69
C GLY A 569 -42.16 -19.89 -66.02
N GLY A 570 -41.15 -20.04 -65.16
CA GLY A 570 -39.81 -19.49 -65.40
C GLY A 570 -38.72 -19.98 -64.43
N ALA A 571 -37.53 -19.41 -64.53
CA ALA A 571 -36.42 -19.67 -63.62
C ALA A 571 -36.06 -18.41 -62.82
N ARG A 572 -35.47 -18.63 -61.63
CA ARG A 572 -34.84 -17.60 -60.82
C ARG A 572 -33.37 -17.95 -60.60
N LEU A 573 -32.51 -17.05 -60.97
CA LEU A 573 -31.10 -17.09 -60.61
C LEU A 573 -30.87 -15.97 -59.57
N SER A 574 -30.43 -16.32 -58.38
CA SER A 574 -30.18 -15.36 -57.29
C SER A 574 -28.75 -15.42 -56.78
N LEU A 575 -28.18 -14.27 -56.55
CA LEU A 575 -26.87 -14.16 -55.85
C LEU A 575 -27.08 -13.41 -54.54
N THR A 576 -26.36 -13.83 -53.51
CA THR A 576 -26.28 -13.13 -52.23
C THR A 576 -24.88 -12.57 -52.02
N LEU A 577 -24.78 -11.35 -51.45
CA LEU A 577 -23.52 -10.72 -51.08
C LEU A 577 -23.63 -10.10 -49.69
N PRO A 578 -22.57 -10.16 -48.89
CA PRO A 578 -22.57 -9.50 -47.58
C PRO A 578 -22.79 -7.99 -47.71
N ARG A 579 -23.67 -7.48 -46.88
CA ARG A 579 -23.95 -6.03 -46.79
C ARG A 579 -22.69 -5.32 -46.26
N ASP A 580 -22.29 -4.23 -46.92
CA ASP A 580 -21.25 -3.34 -46.38
C ASP A 580 -21.90 -2.29 -45.48
N LEU A 581 -21.72 -2.52 -44.16
CA LEU A 581 -22.14 -1.54 -43.15
C LEU A 581 -21.01 -0.53 -42.99
N GLU A 582 -21.30 0.75 -43.23
CA GLU A 582 -20.38 1.80 -42.83
C GLU A 582 -20.16 1.72 -41.32
N PRO A 583 -18.91 1.80 -40.81
CA PRO A 583 -18.75 2.08 -39.41
C PRO A 583 -19.43 3.43 -39.12
N VAL A 584 -20.42 3.42 -38.27
CA VAL A 584 -21.00 4.65 -37.72
C VAL A 584 -19.86 5.44 -37.09
N CYS A 585 -19.45 6.57 -37.70
CA CYS A 585 -18.54 7.55 -37.13
C CYS A 585 -19.15 8.23 -35.91
#